data_631b0d415227772f191c86640b3451fd
#
_entry.id   631b0d415227772f191c86640b3451fd
#
_cell.length_a   1.000
_cell.length_b   1.000
_cell.length_c   1.000
_cell.angle_alpha   90.00
_cell.angle_beta   90.00
_cell.angle_gamma   90.00
#
_symmetry.space_group_name_H-M   'P 1'
#
loop_
_entity.id
_entity.type
_entity.pdbx_description
1 polymer ?
#
loop_
_entity_poly.entity_id
_entity_poly.type
_entity_poly.pdbx_seq_one_letter_code
_entity_poly.pdbx_strand_id
1 'polypeptide(L)'
;GKLCGFEDFSEFDEDLFSMTINEACTFAEQVLDPINQSGDREGCQVENGSVKTPQGFPEAWRKMGEGGWLAMNMPPDFGGMGLPELVTVAAKEVQLAANQSLCIGNTLTTGAANLIVNFGSDEQKEEYCENMFNGTWSGTMCLTEPHAGSAVGDIITTAVLQPEGHYLIKGTKQFITTGDHDMSENIIHLLLARTEGAPDGTCLLYTSPSPRDY
;
A
#
# COMPACT_ATOMS: atom_id res chain seq x y z
N GLY A 1 -21.36 -3.84 -19.01
CA GLY A 1 -22.42 -2.99 -19.49
C GLY A 1 -22.98 -1.95 -18.56
N LYS A 2 -23.29 -2.26 -17.30
CA LYS A 2 -23.96 -1.28 -16.43
C LYS A 2 -23.01 -0.20 -15.88
N LEU A 3 -21.73 -0.50 -15.69
CA LEU A 3 -20.78 0.46 -15.13
C LEU A 3 -20.56 1.68 -16.02
N CYS A 4 -20.42 1.50 -17.33
CA CYS A 4 -20.26 2.60 -18.30
C CYS A 4 -21.50 3.51 -18.42
N GLY A 5 -22.61 3.15 -17.78
CA GLY A 5 -23.81 3.99 -17.69
C GLY A 5 -23.82 5.00 -16.54
N PHE A 6 -22.83 4.94 -15.65
CA PHE A 6 -22.63 5.95 -14.62
C PHE A 6 -21.78 7.10 -15.15
N GLU A 7 -22.08 8.33 -14.73
CA GLU A 7 -21.38 9.54 -15.19
C GLU A 7 -19.88 9.46 -14.95
N ASP A 8 -19.45 9.02 -13.77
CA ASP A 8 -18.05 8.88 -13.35
C ASP A 8 -17.25 7.89 -14.20
N PHE A 9 -17.93 6.99 -14.94
CA PHE A 9 -17.30 5.93 -15.74
C PHE A 9 -17.72 5.96 -17.20
N SER A 10 -18.31 7.06 -17.64
CA SER A 10 -18.82 7.22 -19.03
C SER A 10 -17.71 7.27 -20.08
N GLU A 11 -16.48 7.57 -19.68
CA GLU A 11 -15.30 7.56 -20.56
C GLU A 11 -14.72 6.16 -20.81
N PHE A 12 -15.15 5.17 -20.03
CA PHE A 12 -14.73 3.78 -20.20
C PHE A 12 -15.73 2.97 -21.02
N ASP A 13 -15.24 1.88 -21.61
CA ASP A 13 -16.06 0.90 -22.33
C ASP A 13 -15.89 -0.52 -21.73
N GLU A 14 -16.79 -1.43 -22.14
CA GLU A 14 -16.76 -2.82 -21.68
C GLU A 14 -15.52 -3.57 -22.17
N ASP A 15 -15.01 -3.21 -23.33
CA ASP A 15 -13.85 -3.86 -23.92
C ASP A 15 -12.60 -3.55 -23.11
N LEU A 16 -12.44 -2.30 -22.64
CA LEU A 16 -11.36 -1.92 -21.75
C LEU A 16 -11.39 -2.71 -20.44
N PHE A 17 -12.57 -2.86 -19.81
CA PHE A 17 -12.70 -3.64 -18.59
C PHE A 17 -12.34 -5.13 -18.80
N SER A 18 -12.80 -5.68 -19.93
CA SER A 18 -12.46 -7.06 -20.30
C SER A 18 -10.97 -7.24 -20.58
N MET A 19 -10.35 -6.29 -21.26
CA MET A 19 -8.91 -6.28 -21.52
C MET A 19 -8.11 -6.17 -20.22
N THR A 20 -8.51 -5.30 -19.29
CA THR A 20 -7.85 -5.16 -17.99
C THR A 20 -7.86 -6.47 -17.19
N ILE A 21 -9.01 -7.16 -17.14
CA ILE A 21 -9.12 -8.45 -16.43
C ILE A 21 -8.29 -9.54 -17.12
N ASN A 22 -8.31 -9.60 -18.45
CA ASN A 22 -7.51 -10.57 -19.22
C ASN A 22 -6.01 -10.32 -19.04
N GLU A 23 -5.58 -9.07 -19.03
CA GLU A 23 -4.18 -8.71 -18.78
C GLU A 23 -3.77 -9.03 -17.34
N ALA A 24 -4.66 -8.85 -16.35
CA ALA A 24 -4.44 -9.28 -14.98
C ALA A 24 -4.23 -10.81 -14.89
N CYS A 25 -5.00 -11.61 -15.64
CA CYS A 25 -4.79 -13.05 -15.73
C CYS A 25 -3.42 -13.38 -16.35
N THR A 26 -3.07 -12.73 -17.46
CA THR A 26 -1.77 -12.91 -18.12
C THR A 26 -0.61 -12.54 -17.18
N PHE A 27 -0.71 -11.43 -16.48
CA PHE A 27 0.28 -10.99 -15.50
C PHE A 27 0.39 -11.99 -14.33
N ALA A 28 -0.73 -12.47 -13.82
CA ALA A 28 -0.77 -13.46 -12.76
C ALA A 28 -0.07 -14.77 -13.17
N GLU A 29 -0.38 -15.30 -14.35
CA GLU A 29 0.19 -16.56 -14.87
C GLU A 29 1.67 -16.44 -15.23
N GLN A 30 2.10 -15.32 -15.80
CA GLN A 30 3.45 -15.17 -16.35
C GLN A 30 4.45 -14.56 -15.36
N VAL A 31 3.99 -13.76 -14.39
CA VAL A 31 4.88 -13.01 -13.49
C VAL A 31 4.73 -13.46 -12.05
N LEU A 32 3.50 -13.63 -11.55
CA LEU A 32 3.26 -13.87 -10.12
C LEU A 32 3.31 -15.34 -9.73
N ASP A 33 2.61 -16.21 -10.46
CA ASP A 33 2.53 -17.64 -10.17
C ASP A 33 3.90 -18.35 -10.22
N PRO A 34 4.77 -18.09 -11.22
CA PRO A 34 6.08 -18.76 -11.30
C PRO A 34 7.00 -18.56 -10.08
N ILE A 35 6.83 -17.47 -9.35
CA ILE A 35 7.64 -17.14 -8.16
C ILE A 35 6.93 -17.43 -6.84
N ASN A 36 5.69 -17.91 -6.86
CA ASN A 36 4.91 -18.16 -5.64
C ASN A 36 5.51 -19.31 -4.82
N GLN A 37 5.65 -20.50 -5.41
CA GLN A 37 6.15 -21.66 -4.67
C GLN A 37 7.64 -21.53 -4.30
N SER A 38 8.46 -20.95 -5.16
CA SER A 38 9.88 -20.70 -4.85
C SER A 38 10.01 -19.67 -3.72
N GLY A 39 9.22 -18.59 -3.78
CA GLY A 39 9.18 -17.57 -2.74
C GLY A 39 8.75 -18.08 -1.37
N ASP A 40 7.74 -18.97 -1.32
CA ASP A 40 7.30 -19.61 -0.08
C ASP A 40 8.42 -20.48 0.55
N ARG A 41 9.17 -21.20 -0.27
CA ARG A 41 10.28 -22.05 0.21
C ARG A 41 11.50 -21.25 0.65
N GLU A 42 11.83 -20.19 -0.06
CA GLU A 42 12.96 -19.32 0.23
C GLU A 42 12.72 -18.46 1.46
N GLY A 43 11.54 -17.83 1.53
CA GLY A 43 11.18 -16.88 2.58
C GLY A 43 12.01 -15.61 2.57
N CYS A 44 11.63 -14.65 3.40
CA CYS A 44 12.41 -13.44 3.61
C CYS A 44 13.65 -13.74 4.49
N GLN A 45 14.78 -13.11 4.17
CA GLN A 45 16.03 -13.21 4.91
C GLN A 45 16.38 -11.85 5.55
N VAL A 46 17.01 -11.89 6.73
CA VAL A 46 17.54 -10.66 7.36
C VAL A 46 19.05 -10.65 7.19
N GLU A 47 19.55 -9.68 6.44
CA GLU A 47 20.97 -9.51 6.17
C GLU A 47 21.42 -8.11 6.58
N ASN A 48 22.38 -8.02 7.50
CA ASN A 48 22.93 -6.74 7.99
C ASN A 48 21.87 -5.73 8.47
N GLY A 49 20.77 -6.21 9.07
CA GLY A 49 19.69 -5.38 9.58
C GLY A 49 18.63 -4.96 8.54
N SER A 50 18.75 -5.42 7.31
CA SER A 50 17.76 -5.17 6.24
C SER A 50 17.11 -6.48 5.80
N VAL A 51 15.86 -6.40 5.38
CA VAL A 51 15.11 -7.56 4.87
C VAL A 51 15.37 -7.72 3.38
N LYS A 52 15.70 -8.96 2.99
CA LYS A 52 15.75 -9.41 1.60
C LYS A 52 14.52 -10.26 1.33
N THR A 53 13.78 -9.90 0.31
CA THR A 53 12.64 -10.68 -0.18
C THR A 53 13.10 -11.82 -1.10
N PRO A 54 12.26 -12.85 -1.34
CA PRO A 54 12.60 -13.95 -2.21
C PRO A 54 13.00 -13.51 -3.62
N GLN A 55 13.81 -14.33 -4.27
CA GLN A 55 14.23 -14.07 -5.64
C GLN A 55 13.03 -13.89 -6.57
N GLY A 56 13.04 -12.82 -7.38
CA GLY A 56 12.00 -12.46 -8.32
C GLY A 56 10.95 -11.50 -7.77
N PHE A 57 10.81 -11.35 -6.43
CA PHE A 57 9.85 -10.41 -5.83
C PHE A 57 10.12 -8.95 -6.19
N PRO A 58 11.36 -8.43 -6.09
CA PRO A 58 11.65 -7.05 -6.50
C PRO A 58 11.33 -6.77 -7.97
N GLU A 59 11.64 -7.72 -8.85
CA GLU A 59 11.33 -7.58 -10.28
C GLU A 59 9.83 -7.63 -10.56
N ALA A 60 9.09 -8.52 -9.89
CA ALA A 60 7.64 -8.60 -10.02
C ALA A 60 6.96 -7.34 -9.48
N TRP A 61 7.44 -6.78 -8.37
CA TRP A 61 6.99 -5.50 -7.83
C TRP A 61 7.18 -4.35 -8.81
N ARG A 62 8.38 -4.24 -9.40
CA ARG A 62 8.66 -3.25 -10.42
C ARG A 62 7.69 -3.36 -11.61
N LYS A 63 7.44 -4.58 -12.10
CA LYS A 63 6.46 -4.84 -13.17
C LYS A 63 5.02 -4.50 -12.75
N MET A 64 4.65 -4.67 -11.48
CA MET A 64 3.35 -4.24 -10.97
C MET A 64 3.20 -2.72 -11.05
N GLY A 65 4.22 -1.96 -10.69
CA GLY A 65 4.24 -0.50 -10.81
C GLY A 65 4.16 -0.06 -12.28
N GLU A 66 5.03 -0.59 -13.15
CA GLU A 66 5.05 -0.28 -14.58
C GLU A 66 3.74 -0.62 -15.30
N GLY A 67 3.05 -1.69 -14.88
CA GLY A 67 1.74 -2.09 -15.40
C GLY A 67 0.56 -1.32 -14.80
N GLY A 68 0.80 -0.40 -13.85
CA GLY A 68 -0.25 0.38 -13.18
C GLY A 68 -1.11 -0.42 -12.19
N TRP A 69 -0.71 -1.65 -11.85
CA TRP A 69 -1.50 -2.52 -10.96
C TRP A 69 -1.60 -2.00 -9.52
N LEU A 70 -0.73 -1.08 -9.13
CA LEU A 70 -0.75 -0.44 -7.80
C LEU A 70 -1.79 0.67 -7.69
N ALA A 71 -2.24 1.23 -8.82
CA ALA A 71 -3.03 2.45 -8.86
C ALA A 71 -4.27 2.36 -9.78
N MET A 72 -4.83 1.17 -9.97
CA MET A 72 -5.94 0.93 -10.90
C MET A 72 -7.16 1.84 -10.63
N ASN A 73 -7.56 1.99 -9.37
CA ASN A 73 -8.70 2.80 -8.93
C ASN A 73 -8.31 4.19 -8.39
N MET A 74 -7.03 4.57 -8.51
CA MET A 74 -6.52 5.84 -8.00
C MET A 74 -6.76 6.98 -9.00
N PRO A 75 -6.80 8.26 -8.51
CA PRO A 75 -7.05 9.41 -9.38
C PRO A 75 -6.02 9.56 -10.51
N PRO A 76 -6.46 9.86 -11.73
CA PRO A 76 -5.55 10.11 -12.87
C PRO A 76 -4.61 11.30 -12.65
N ASP A 77 -4.99 12.30 -11.85
CA ASP A 77 -4.20 13.49 -11.54
C ASP A 77 -2.82 13.18 -10.95
N PHE A 78 -2.69 12.00 -10.30
CA PHE A 78 -1.44 11.52 -9.70
C PHE A 78 -0.90 10.26 -10.39
N GLY A 79 -1.35 9.95 -11.61
CA GLY A 79 -0.89 8.79 -12.39
C GLY A 79 -1.69 7.51 -12.13
N GLY A 80 -2.84 7.59 -11.48
CA GLY A 80 -3.78 6.47 -11.34
C GLY A 80 -4.58 6.22 -12.62
N MET A 81 -5.25 5.08 -12.70
CA MET A 81 -6.05 4.72 -13.88
C MET A 81 -7.53 5.15 -13.78
N GLY A 82 -8.03 5.54 -12.62
CA GLY A 82 -9.43 5.91 -12.41
C GLY A 82 -10.44 4.78 -12.64
N LEU A 83 -10.00 3.52 -12.68
CA LEU A 83 -10.89 2.39 -12.97
C LEU A 83 -11.92 2.18 -11.85
N PRO A 84 -13.12 1.69 -12.19
CA PRO A 84 -14.12 1.33 -11.19
C PRO A 84 -13.59 0.29 -10.21
N GLU A 85 -13.91 0.45 -8.92
CA GLU A 85 -13.49 -0.48 -7.87
C GLU A 85 -13.85 -1.94 -8.16
N LEU A 86 -15.00 -2.19 -8.79
CA LEU A 86 -15.42 -3.55 -9.18
C LEU A 86 -14.43 -4.21 -10.16
N VAL A 87 -13.89 -3.47 -11.12
CA VAL A 87 -12.88 -3.96 -12.08
C VAL A 87 -11.55 -4.18 -11.36
N THR A 88 -11.16 -3.25 -10.49
CA THR A 88 -9.96 -3.33 -9.66
C THR A 88 -9.99 -4.57 -8.77
N VAL A 89 -11.11 -4.83 -8.08
CA VAL A 89 -11.27 -6.01 -7.22
C VAL A 89 -11.17 -7.30 -8.02
N ALA A 90 -11.80 -7.38 -9.20
CA ALA A 90 -11.71 -8.56 -10.05
C ALA A 90 -10.27 -8.84 -10.54
N ALA A 91 -9.52 -7.80 -10.92
CA ALA A 91 -8.11 -7.95 -11.29
C ALA A 91 -7.24 -8.35 -10.09
N LYS A 92 -7.45 -7.73 -8.92
CA LYS A 92 -6.73 -8.08 -7.67
C LYS A 92 -7.01 -9.50 -7.20
N GLU A 93 -8.24 -10.00 -7.34
CA GLU A 93 -8.59 -11.37 -6.99
C GLU A 93 -7.70 -12.38 -7.72
N VAL A 94 -7.51 -12.21 -9.03
CA VAL A 94 -6.66 -13.09 -9.84
C VAL A 94 -5.19 -12.98 -9.42
N GLN A 95 -4.68 -11.78 -9.19
CA GLN A 95 -3.31 -11.53 -8.78
C GLN A 95 -3.03 -12.14 -7.39
N LEU A 96 -3.92 -11.92 -6.42
CA LEU A 96 -3.82 -12.49 -5.07
C LEU A 96 -3.88 -14.02 -5.08
N ALA A 97 -4.72 -14.62 -5.94
CA ALA A 97 -4.79 -16.07 -6.10
C ALA A 97 -3.46 -16.65 -6.63
N ALA A 98 -2.75 -15.93 -7.49
CA ALA A 98 -1.47 -16.37 -8.04
C ALA A 98 -0.31 -16.24 -7.04
N ASN A 99 -0.21 -15.12 -6.30
CA ASN A 99 0.84 -14.90 -5.32
C ASN A 99 0.40 -13.94 -4.21
N GLN A 100 -0.23 -14.47 -3.18
CA GLN A 100 -0.73 -13.65 -2.07
C GLN A 100 0.39 -12.96 -1.29
N SER A 101 1.51 -13.63 -1.07
CA SER A 101 2.61 -13.10 -0.24
C SER A 101 3.25 -11.83 -0.83
N LEU A 102 3.34 -11.72 -2.15
CA LEU A 102 3.76 -10.51 -2.83
C LEU A 102 2.61 -9.48 -2.90
N CYS A 103 1.43 -9.92 -3.34
CA CYS A 103 0.32 -9.01 -3.64
C CYS A 103 -0.31 -8.35 -2.41
N ILE A 104 -0.10 -8.90 -1.20
CA ILE A 104 -0.54 -8.23 0.03
C ILE A 104 0.20 -6.89 0.22
N GLY A 105 1.45 -6.77 -0.23
CA GLY A 105 2.20 -5.50 -0.23
C GLY A 105 1.53 -4.44 -1.11
N ASN A 106 1.02 -4.82 -2.29
CA ASN A 106 0.20 -3.96 -3.13
C ASN A 106 -1.04 -3.46 -2.39
N THR A 107 -1.77 -4.37 -1.71
CA THR A 107 -2.99 -3.99 -0.99
C THR A 107 -2.71 -2.95 0.10
N LEU A 108 -1.61 -3.09 0.84
CA LEU A 108 -1.23 -2.12 1.88
C LEU A 108 -0.76 -0.81 1.27
N THR A 109 0.03 -0.84 0.20
CA THR A 109 0.49 0.36 -0.52
C THR A 109 -0.70 1.14 -1.07
N THR A 110 -1.64 0.46 -1.74
CA THR A 110 -2.87 1.09 -2.24
C THR A 110 -3.69 1.68 -1.08
N GLY A 111 -3.82 0.97 0.04
CA GLY A 111 -4.53 1.46 1.22
C GLY A 111 -3.89 2.71 1.83
N ALA A 112 -2.57 2.73 1.96
CA ALA A 112 -1.82 3.89 2.44
C ALA A 112 -1.94 5.09 1.49
N ALA A 113 -1.76 4.86 0.19
CA ALA A 113 -1.91 5.89 -0.83
C ALA A 113 -3.33 6.48 -0.87
N ASN A 114 -4.36 5.64 -0.73
CA ASN A 114 -5.76 6.09 -0.68
C ASN A 114 -6.04 7.01 0.53
N LEU A 115 -5.42 6.76 1.69
CA LEU A 115 -5.52 7.67 2.82
C LEU A 115 -4.88 9.02 2.52
N ILE A 116 -3.72 9.05 1.86
CA ILE A 116 -3.06 10.31 1.47
C ILE A 116 -3.91 11.06 0.45
N VAL A 117 -4.44 10.38 -0.57
CA VAL A 117 -5.34 10.99 -1.57
C VAL A 117 -6.55 11.67 -0.92
N ASN A 118 -7.17 11.02 0.07
CA ASN A 118 -8.40 11.54 0.66
C ASN A 118 -8.19 12.53 1.80
N PHE A 119 -7.08 12.45 2.53
CA PHE A 119 -6.89 13.18 3.79
C PHE A 119 -5.56 13.93 3.88
N GLY A 120 -4.62 13.68 2.96
CA GLY A 120 -3.34 14.38 2.92
C GLY A 120 -3.49 15.83 2.47
N SER A 121 -2.51 16.69 2.80
CA SER A 121 -2.39 18.01 2.21
C SER A 121 -2.02 17.91 0.72
N ASP A 122 -2.15 19.02 -0.02
CA ASP A 122 -1.80 19.00 -1.45
C ASP A 122 -0.30 18.72 -1.64
N GLU A 123 0.57 19.24 -0.77
CA GLU A 123 2.00 18.94 -0.78
C GLU A 123 2.28 17.46 -0.52
N GLN A 124 1.55 16.83 0.41
CA GLN A 124 1.68 15.39 0.67
C GLN A 124 1.23 14.55 -0.52
N LYS A 125 0.15 14.95 -1.19
CA LYS A 125 -0.31 14.24 -2.39
C LYS A 125 0.69 14.33 -3.53
N GLU A 126 1.25 15.51 -3.78
CA GLU A 126 2.27 15.75 -4.80
C GLU A 126 3.55 14.96 -4.51
N GLU A 127 3.99 14.89 -3.25
CA GLU A 127 5.22 14.21 -2.86
C GLU A 127 5.09 12.68 -2.90
N TYR A 128 3.97 12.14 -2.37
CA TYR A 128 3.87 10.70 -2.11
C TYR A 128 3.10 9.92 -3.18
N CYS A 129 2.02 10.48 -3.77
CA CYS A 129 1.08 9.68 -4.54
C CYS A 129 1.71 9.11 -5.82
N GLU A 130 2.39 9.92 -6.62
CA GLU A 130 3.00 9.44 -7.87
C GLU A 130 4.02 8.32 -7.61
N ASN A 131 4.89 8.49 -6.60
CA ASN A 131 5.89 7.49 -6.24
C ASN A 131 5.27 6.19 -5.70
N MET A 132 4.15 6.27 -5.01
CA MET A 132 3.43 5.10 -4.52
C MET A 132 2.63 4.40 -5.63
N PHE A 133 2.11 5.15 -6.59
CA PHE A 133 1.33 4.61 -7.69
C PHE A 133 2.19 3.88 -8.72
N ASN A 134 3.40 4.34 -8.97
CA ASN A 134 4.35 3.71 -9.88
C ASN A 134 5.22 2.62 -9.22
N GLY A 135 5.10 2.41 -7.89
CA GLY A 135 5.80 1.39 -7.13
C GLY A 135 7.25 1.75 -6.74
N THR A 136 7.72 2.96 -7.05
CA THR A 136 9.02 3.45 -6.56
C THR A 136 9.05 3.45 -5.03
N TRP A 137 7.94 3.84 -4.42
CA TRP A 137 7.72 3.73 -2.98
C TRP A 137 6.57 2.80 -2.67
N SER A 138 6.67 2.07 -1.57
CA SER A 138 5.59 1.26 -1.04
C SER A 138 4.95 1.93 0.17
N GLY A 139 3.88 1.33 0.69
CA GLY A 139 3.18 1.84 1.86
C GLY A 139 2.76 0.77 2.84
N THR A 140 2.65 1.14 4.11
CA THR A 140 2.19 0.26 5.18
C THR A 140 1.18 0.95 6.09
N MET A 141 0.45 0.12 6.86
CA MET A 141 -0.43 0.57 7.93
C MET A 141 0.14 0.09 9.27
N CYS A 142 0.73 1.01 10.06
CA CYS A 142 1.36 0.71 11.33
C CYS A 142 0.39 0.94 12.50
N LEU A 143 -0.42 -0.07 12.83
CA LEU A 143 -1.48 -0.01 13.84
C LEU A 143 -1.09 -0.79 15.10
N THR A 144 -0.86 -2.10 14.95
CA THR A 144 -0.70 -3.07 16.02
C THR A 144 0.50 -2.78 16.92
N GLU A 145 0.30 -2.90 18.23
CA GLU A 145 1.33 -2.84 19.25
C GLU A 145 1.40 -4.16 20.04
N PRO A 146 2.49 -4.43 20.79
CA PRO A 146 2.65 -5.69 21.52
C PRO A 146 1.49 -6.05 22.46
N HIS A 147 0.79 -5.04 22.99
CA HIS A 147 -0.33 -5.21 23.92
C HIS A 147 -1.68 -4.79 23.33
N ALA A 148 -1.72 -4.23 22.11
CA ALA A 148 -2.92 -3.68 21.48
C ALA A 148 -3.03 -4.12 20.01
N GLY A 149 -3.83 -5.16 19.76
CA GLY A 149 -4.20 -5.60 18.42
C GLY A 149 -5.57 -5.05 18.02
N SER A 150 -6.63 -5.84 18.27
CA SER A 150 -8.01 -5.42 17.97
C SER A 150 -8.48 -4.24 18.81
N ALA A 151 -7.93 -4.09 20.04
CA ALA A 151 -8.18 -2.97 20.93
C ALA A 151 -7.35 -1.74 20.54
N VAL A 152 -7.60 -1.17 19.36
CA VAL A 152 -6.86 -0.02 18.82
C VAL A 152 -6.92 1.20 19.76
N GLY A 153 -7.97 1.30 20.57
CA GLY A 153 -8.09 2.33 21.60
C GLY A 153 -7.03 2.28 22.71
N ASP A 154 -6.31 1.16 22.84
CA ASP A 154 -5.33 0.93 23.92
C ASP A 154 -3.88 1.18 23.47
N ILE A 155 -3.65 1.63 22.23
CA ILE A 155 -2.29 1.95 21.76
C ILE A 155 -1.63 3.02 22.65
N ILE A 156 -0.33 2.89 22.84
CA ILE A 156 0.49 3.80 23.67
C ILE A 156 1.59 4.53 22.89
N THR A 157 1.75 4.26 21.58
CA THR A 157 2.61 5.06 20.73
C THR A 157 2.17 6.52 20.77
N THR A 158 3.10 7.42 21.03
CA THR A 158 2.84 8.86 21.17
C THR A 158 3.41 9.64 20.00
N ALA A 159 2.77 10.77 19.68
CA ALA A 159 3.23 11.75 18.71
C ALA A 159 3.25 13.14 19.34
N VAL A 160 4.44 13.73 19.50
CA VAL A 160 4.65 15.03 20.14
C VAL A 160 4.99 16.06 19.08
N LEU A 161 4.13 17.09 18.93
CA LEU A 161 4.35 18.15 17.96
C LEU A 161 5.61 18.96 18.31
N GLN A 162 6.46 19.17 17.32
CA GLN A 162 7.67 19.97 17.44
C GLN A 162 7.45 21.39 16.90
N PRO A 163 8.27 22.37 17.33
CA PRO A 163 8.16 23.76 16.87
C PRO A 163 8.26 23.92 15.34
N GLU A 164 8.97 23.03 14.67
CA GLU A 164 9.18 23.00 13.21
C GLU A 164 7.99 22.41 12.43
N GLY A 165 6.90 22.01 13.12
CA GLY A 165 5.67 21.54 12.50
C GLY A 165 5.63 20.05 12.17
N HIS A 166 6.65 19.26 12.57
CA HIS A 166 6.64 17.81 12.50
C HIS A 166 6.36 17.17 13.87
N TYR A 167 6.12 15.86 13.89
CA TYR A 167 5.90 15.10 15.13
C TYR A 167 7.06 14.17 15.41
N LEU A 168 7.53 14.17 16.66
CA LEU A 168 8.38 13.10 17.17
C LEU A 168 7.49 11.95 17.65
N ILE A 169 7.70 10.76 17.05
CA ILE A 169 6.95 9.57 17.38
C ILE A 169 7.77 8.66 18.27
N LYS A 170 7.16 8.15 19.35
CA LYS A 170 7.78 7.20 20.27
C LYS A 170 6.83 6.05 20.57
N GLY A 171 7.25 4.83 20.27
CA GLY A 171 6.48 3.61 20.52
C GLY A 171 7.06 2.41 19.81
N THR A 172 6.35 1.29 19.88
CA THR A 172 6.73 0.04 19.20
C THR A 172 5.52 -0.50 18.47
N LYS A 173 5.63 -0.64 17.15
CA LYS A 173 4.66 -1.33 16.32
C LYS A 173 5.17 -2.73 15.99
N GLN A 174 4.27 -3.71 15.84
CA GLN A 174 4.65 -5.07 15.48
C GLN A 174 3.67 -5.69 14.47
N PHE A 175 4.11 -6.77 13.82
CA PHE A 175 3.34 -7.46 12.78
C PHE A 175 2.94 -6.56 11.62
N ILE A 176 3.83 -5.63 11.26
CA ILE A 176 3.59 -4.72 10.15
C ILE A 176 3.92 -5.44 8.85
N THR A 177 2.90 -5.78 8.09
CA THR A 177 3.05 -6.41 6.78
C THR A 177 3.85 -5.50 5.86
N THR A 178 4.88 -6.05 5.21
CA THR A 178 5.82 -5.31 4.35
C THR A 178 6.47 -4.10 5.05
N GLY A 179 6.67 -4.21 6.37
CA GLY A 179 7.27 -3.13 7.17
C GLY A 179 8.73 -2.86 6.86
N ASP A 180 9.45 -3.84 6.31
CA ASP A 180 10.78 -3.70 5.75
C ASP A 180 10.96 -4.70 4.60
N HIS A 181 11.56 -4.27 3.49
CA HIS A 181 11.83 -5.08 2.31
C HIS A 181 12.70 -4.33 1.29
N ASP A 182 13.19 -5.03 0.28
CA ASP A 182 14.04 -4.51 -0.78
C ASP A 182 13.33 -4.37 -2.15
N MET A 183 11.99 -4.38 -2.16
CA MET A 183 11.21 -4.30 -3.41
C MET A 183 11.01 -2.86 -3.90
N SER A 184 11.09 -1.87 -3.01
CA SER A 184 10.93 -0.45 -3.33
C SER A 184 12.06 0.39 -2.71
N GLU A 185 12.26 1.59 -3.24
CA GLU A 185 13.32 2.50 -2.77
C GLU A 185 13.01 3.08 -1.38
N ASN A 186 11.73 3.23 -1.06
CA ASN A 186 11.26 3.77 0.22
C ASN A 186 9.94 3.13 0.64
N ILE A 187 9.63 3.21 1.93
CA ILE A 187 8.36 2.72 2.50
C ILE A 187 7.71 3.83 3.30
N ILE A 188 6.51 4.23 2.89
CA ILE A 188 5.71 5.25 3.57
C ILE A 188 4.83 4.58 4.63
N HIS A 189 5.15 4.81 5.90
CA HIS A 189 4.43 4.24 7.02
C HIS A 189 3.27 5.14 7.45
N LEU A 190 2.03 4.72 7.23
CA LEU A 190 0.85 5.35 7.84
C LEU A 190 0.72 4.85 9.27
N LEU A 191 1.17 5.65 10.22
CA LEU A 191 1.31 5.23 11.60
C LEU A 191 0.23 5.88 12.48
N LEU A 192 -0.42 5.04 13.29
CA LEU A 192 -1.40 5.49 14.27
C LEU A 192 -0.73 5.76 15.61
N ALA A 193 -0.85 6.99 16.12
CA ALA A 193 -0.28 7.40 17.38
C ALA A 193 -1.22 8.34 18.16
N ARG A 194 -1.01 8.46 19.47
CA ARG A 194 -1.69 9.44 20.33
C ARG A 194 -0.93 10.76 20.35
N THR A 195 -1.62 11.85 20.07
CA THR A 195 -1.08 13.18 20.34
C THR A 195 -1.00 13.43 21.85
N GLU A 196 -0.06 14.26 22.29
CA GLU A 196 0.10 14.62 23.69
C GLU A 196 -1.18 15.24 24.26
N GLY A 197 -1.62 14.77 25.43
CA GLY A 197 -2.85 15.23 26.07
C GLY A 197 -4.15 14.67 25.50
N ALA A 198 -4.10 13.79 24.49
CA ALA A 198 -5.28 13.13 23.97
C ALA A 198 -5.93 12.20 25.00
N PRO A 199 -7.27 12.20 25.11
CA PRO A 199 -7.96 11.27 26.00
C PRO A 199 -7.81 9.82 25.55
N ASP A 200 -8.10 8.89 26.44
CA ASP A 200 -8.15 7.47 26.14
C ASP A 200 -9.23 7.15 25.09
N GLY A 201 -9.06 6.03 24.38
CA GLY A 201 -9.98 5.58 23.33
C GLY A 201 -9.51 5.95 21.92
N THR A 202 -10.42 5.87 20.95
CA THR A 202 -10.11 6.03 19.51
C THR A 202 -10.31 7.45 18.97
N CYS A 203 -10.91 8.36 19.74
CA CYS A 203 -11.40 9.66 19.23
C CYS A 203 -10.30 10.65 18.81
N LEU A 204 -9.05 10.47 19.24
CA LEU A 204 -7.95 11.39 18.89
C LEU A 204 -6.67 10.61 18.51
N LEU A 205 -6.83 9.51 17.79
CA LEU A 205 -5.71 8.85 17.14
C LEU A 205 -5.36 9.62 15.86
N TYR A 206 -4.09 9.97 15.71
CA TYR A 206 -3.58 10.69 14.56
C TYR A 206 -2.83 9.74 13.64
N THR A 207 -3.06 9.85 12.33
CA THR A 207 -2.33 9.11 11.31
C THR A 207 -1.40 10.07 10.58
N SER A 208 -0.12 9.77 10.55
CA SER A 208 0.88 10.57 9.82
C SER A 208 1.66 9.68 8.86
N PRO A 209 1.90 10.11 7.62
CA PRO A 209 2.90 9.47 6.77
C PRO A 209 4.29 9.79 7.31
N SER A 210 5.14 8.77 7.37
CA SER A 210 6.55 8.90 7.74
C SER A 210 7.39 8.10 6.77
N PRO A 211 8.41 8.68 6.12
CA PRO A 211 9.37 7.91 5.32
C PRO A 211 10.20 7.01 6.24
N ARG A 212 10.81 5.97 5.64
CA ARG A 212 11.77 5.13 6.35
C ARG A 212 12.97 5.98 6.76
N ASP A 213 13.29 6.01 8.06
CA ASP A 213 14.54 6.60 8.55
C ASP A 213 15.70 5.63 8.22
N TYR A 214 16.64 6.09 7.44
CA TYR A 214 17.92 5.41 7.16
C TYR A 214 19.00 5.87 8.13
#